data_3a548f994cfd2df5e2350a88b4a1d7ad
#
_entry.id   3a548f994cfd2df5e2350a88b4a1d7ad
#
_cell.length_a   1.000
_cell.length_b   1.000
_cell.length_c   1.000
_cell.angle_alpha   90.00
_cell.angle_beta   90.00
_cell.angle_gamma   90.00
#
_symmetry.space_group_name_H-M   'P 1'
#
loop_
_entity.id
_entity.type
_entity.pdbx_description
1 polymer ?
#
loop_
_entity_poly.entity_id
_entity_poly.type
_entity_poly.pdbx_seq_one_letter_code
_entity_poly.pdbx_strand_id
1 'polypeptide(L)' 'MAKYLTRQRKRLLAYLSEHTDEQMTARQIADALAADNISISAVYRNLSALEEEGLLKRSVREGTREVFYQYIAA' A
#
# COMPACT_ATOMS: atom_id res chain seq x y z
N MET A 1 -11.80 3.16 -17.37
CA MET A 1 -10.95 3.94 -16.52
C MET A 1 -11.00 3.55 -15.07
N ALA A 2 -12.15 3.57 -14.47
CA ALA A 2 -12.30 3.13 -13.09
C ALA A 2 -11.90 1.66 -12.89
N LYS A 3 -12.08 0.84 -13.91
CA LYS A 3 -11.78 -0.60 -13.81
C LYS A 3 -10.31 -0.87 -13.57
N TYR A 4 -9.42 -0.11 -14.23
CA TYR A 4 -7.98 -0.32 -14.09
C TYR A 4 -7.51 0.01 -12.66
N LEU A 5 -7.91 1.17 -12.17
CA LEU A 5 -7.55 1.58 -10.81
C LEU A 5 -8.19 0.68 -9.76
N THR A 6 -9.43 0.25 -10.02
CA THR A 6 -10.12 -0.64 -9.10
C THR A 6 -9.43 -1.99 -8.98
N ARG A 7 -8.94 -2.52 -10.09
CA ARG A 7 -8.21 -3.80 -10.10
C ARG A 7 -6.92 -3.69 -9.31
N GLN A 8 -6.17 -2.61 -9.52
CA GLN A 8 -4.93 -2.39 -8.79
C GLN A 8 -5.21 -2.23 -7.30
N ARG A 9 -6.26 -1.49 -6.97
CA ARG A 9 -6.65 -1.28 -5.58
C ARG A 9 -7.03 -2.61 -4.91
N LYS A 10 -7.80 -3.43 -5.58
CA LYS A 10 -8.19 -4.73 -5.05
C LYS A 10 -6.98 -5.63 -4.81
N ARG A 11 -6.06 -5.62 -5.75
CA ARG A 11 -4.85 -6.43 -5.64
C ARG A 11 -4.00 -5.97 -4.47
N LEU A 12 -3.86 -4.66 -4.31
CA LEU A 12 -3.13 -4.07 -3.23
C LEU A 12 -3.77 -4.39 -1.88
N LEU A 13 -5.08 -4.26 -1.80
CA LEU A 13 -5.81 -4.57 -0.58
C LEU A 13 -5.70 -6.05 -0.21
N ALA A 14 -5.75 -6.93 -1.20
CA ALA A 14 -5.59 -8.35 -0.95
C ALA A 14 -4.23 -8.65 -0.32
N TYR A 15 -3.18 -8.04 -0.87
CA TYR A 15 -1.84 -8.21 -0.34
C TYR A 15 -1.73 -7.67 1.09
N LEU A 16 -2.23 -6.45 1.30
CA LEU A 16 -2.14 -5.81 2.61
C LEU A 16 -2.95 -6.56 3.67
N SER A 17 -4.10 -7.11 3.30
CA SER A 17 -4.93 -7.84 4.24
C SER A 17 -4.28 -9.14 4.69
N GLU A 18 -3.36 -9.68 3.91
CA GLU A 18 -2.59 -10.85 4.31
C GLU A 18 -1.44 -10.49 5.24
N HIS A 19 -1.13 -9.21 5.34
CA HIS A 19 -0.01 -8.72 6.14
C HIS A 19 -0.47 -7.67 7.14
N THR A 20 -1.61 -7.90 7.77
CA THR A 20 -2.10 -7.02 8.83
C THR A 20 -1.09 -6.95 9.96
N ASP A 21 -0.98 -5.76 10.57
CA ASP A 21 -0.06 -5.51 11.66
C ASP A 21 1.42 -5.51 11.28
N GLU A 22 1.73 -5.64 9.99
CA GLU A 22 3.10 -5.52 9.51
C GLU A 22 3.32 -4.13 8.92
N GLN A 23 4.43 -3.53 9.27
CA GLN A 23 4.83 -2.25 8.70
C GLN A 23 5.67 -2.50 7.46
N MET A 24 5.23 -1.93 6.34
CA MET A 24 5.91 -2.14 5.06
C MET A 24 6.10 -0.81 4.36
N THR A 25 7.23 -0.66 3.66
CA THR A 25 7.45 0.51 2.83
C THR A 25 6.70 0.35 1.51
N ALA A 26 6.46 1.49 0.85
CA ALA A 26 5.82 1.45 -0.48
C ALA A 26 6.66 0.64 -1.46
N ARG A 27 7.99 0.70 -1.32
CA ARG A 27 8.88 -0.06 -2.19
C ARG A 27 8.74 -1.56 -1.99
N GLN A 28 8.64 -2.00 -0.73
CA GLN A 28 8.43 -3.41 -0.44
C GLN A 28 7.11 -3.91 -1.03
N ILE A 29 6.07 -3.08 -0.92
CA ILE A 29 4.76 -3.41 -1.47
C ILE A 29 4.85 -3.47 -3.00
N ALA A 30 5.52 -2.49 -3.62
CA ALA A 30 5.68 -2.46 -5.06
C ALA A 30 6.44 -3.67 -5.58
N ASP A 31 7.50 -4.07 -4.86
CA ASP A 31 8.29 -5.24 -5.23
C ASP A 31 7.44 -6.51 -5.16
N ALA A 32 6.61 -6.62 -4.14
CA ALA A 32 5.74 -7.78 -3.98
C ALA A 32 4.68 -7.85 -5.08
N LEU A 33 4.25 -6.71 -5.59
CA LEU A 33 3.21 -6.63 -6.62
C LEU A 33 3.77 -6.42 -8.03
N ALA A 34 5.08 -6.52 -8.18
CA ALA A 34 5.72 -6.32 -9.48
C ALA A 34 5.21 -7.30 -10.53
N ALA A 35 4.91 -8.52 -10.12
CA ALA A 35 4.39 -9.55 -11.03
C ALA A 35 3.01 -9.19 -11.56
N ASP A 36 2.31 -8.30 -10.90
CA ASP A 36 0.98 -7.84 -11.33
C ASP A 36 1.07 -6.58 -12.18
N ASN A 37 2.27 -6.18 -12.57
CA ASN A 37 2.51 -5.00 -13.40
C ASN A 37 2.02 -3.70 -12.76
N ILE A 38 2.07 -3.64 -11.45
CA ILE A 38 1.68 -2.42 -10.72
C ILE A 38 2.95 -1.61 -10.48
N SER A 39 3.00 -0.41 -11.04
CA SER A 39 4.16 0.46 -10.90
C SER A 39 4.22 1.05 -9.49
N ILE A 40 5.42 1.48 -9.10
CA ILE A 40 5.59 2.10 -7.78
C ILE A 40 4.75 3.39 -7.67
N SER A 41 4.59 4.12 -8.77
CA SER A 41 3.74 5.32 -8.79
C SER A 41 2.29 4.97 -8.48
N ALA A 42 1.81 3.87 -9.06
CA ALA A 42 0.44 3.41 -8.79
C ALA A 42 0.31 2.95 -7.34
N VAL A 43 1.34 2.30 -6.80
CA VAL A 43 1.34 1.88 -5.40
C VAL A 43 1.22 3.09 -4.49
N TYR A 44 2.04 4.12 -4.70
CA TYR A 44 1.97 5.34 -3.88
C TYR A 44 0.59 6.00 -3.96
N ARG A 45 0.03 6.07 -5.16
CA ARG A 45 -1.28 6.69 -5.36
C ARG A 45 -2.37 5.94 -4.59
N ASN A 46 -2.34 4.62 -4.69
CA ASN A 46 -3.32 3.80 -3.97
C ASN A 46 -3.12 3.84 -2.46
N LEU A 47 -1.86 3.84 -2.00
CA LEU A 47 -1.57 3.93 -0.57
C LEU A 47 -2.08 5.24 0.01
N SER A 48 -1.90 6.35 -0.70
CA SER A 48 -2.40 7.65 -0.25
C SER A 48 -3.91 7.65 -0.14
N ALA A 49 -4.59 7.07 -1.13
CA ALA A 49 -6.05 6.99 -1.10
C ALA A 49 -6.53 6.13 0.06
N LEU A 50 -5.87 5.00 0.30
CA LEU A 50 -6.25 4.11 1.39
C LEU A 50 -6.00 4.75 2.75
N GLU A 51 -4.94 5.53 2.86
CA GLU A 51 -4.66 6.26 4.09
C GLU A 51 -5.76 7.28 4.38
N GLU A 52 -6.19 8.01 3.35
CA GLU A 52 -7.27 8.99 3.50
C GLU A 52 -8.57 8.32 3.90
N GLU A 53 -8.78 7.09 3.48
CA GLU A 53 -9.99 6.35 3.83
C GLU A 53 -9.91 5.72 5.22
N GLY A 54 -8.76 5.82 5.88
CA GLY A 54 -8.59 5.27 7.21
C GLY A 54 -8.26 3.79 7.25
N LEU A 55 -7.92 3.20 6.10
CA LEU A 55 -7.59 1.78 6.02
C LEU A 55 -6.11 1.51 6.27
N LEU A 56 -5.28 2.53 6.13
CA LEU A 56 -3.85 2.41 6.36
C LEU A 56 -3.39 3.45 7.36
N LYS A 57 -2.40 3.07 8.15
CA LYS A 57 -1.72 3.98 9.04
C LYS A 57 -0.31 4.20 8.50
N ARG A 58 0.04 5.46 8.35
CA ARG A 58 1.37 5.84 7.89
C ARG A 58 2.22 6.26 9.07
N SER A 59 3.43 5.78 9.12
CA SER A 59 4.36 6.19 10.17
C SER A 59 5.74 6.39 9.58
N VAL A 60 6.48 7.31 10.16
CA VAL A 60 7.85 7.62 9.74
C VAL A 60 8.76 7.21 10.88
N ARG A 61 9.76 6.38 10.56
CA ARG A 61 10.71 5.94 11.57
C ARG A 61 11.64 7.09 11.93
N GLU A 62 11.78 7.33 13.21
CA GLU A 62 12.65 8.38 13.72
C GLU A 62 14.10 8.07 13.33
N GLY A 63 14.80 9.10 12.84
CA GLY A 63 16.19 8.96 12.43
C GLY A 63 16.37 8.49 11.00
N THR A 64 15.30 8.16 10.30
CA THR A 64 15.33 7.79 8.88
C THR A 64 14.23 8.54 8.15
N ARG A 65 14.30 8.52 6.81
CA ARG A 65 13.24 9.11 5.99
C ARG A 65 12.28 8.05 5.47
N GLU A 66 12.37 6.84 5.99
CA GLU A 66 11.52 5.76 5.53
C GLU A 66 10.12 5.92 6.06
N VAL A 67 9.16 5.77 5.18
CA VAL A 67 7.74 5.82 5.50
C VAL A 67 7.20 4.40 5.47
N PHE A 68 6.54 4.00 6.54
CA PHE A 68 5.95 2.67 6.65
C PHE A 68 4.44 2.77 6.63
N TYR A 69 3.83 1.80 6.00
CA TYR A 69 2.38 1.69 5.92
C TYR A 69 1.95 0.40 6.60
N GLN A 70 0.89 0.49 7.35
CA GLN A 70 0.34 -0.66 8.07
C GLN A 70 -1.15 -0.73 7.82
N TYR A 71 -1.63 -1.91 7.39
CA TYR A 71 -3.04 -2.12 7.15
C TYR A 71 -3.75 -2.28 8.49
N ILE A 72 -4.81 -1.52 8.68
CA ILE A 72 -5.58 -1.54 9.92
C ILE A 72 -6.81 -2.41 9.66
N ALA A 73 -6.83 -3.58 10.29
CA ALA A 73 -7.99 -4.44 10.20
C ALA A 73 -9.09 -3.87 11.09
N ALA A 74 -10.24 -3.66 10.49
CA ALA A 74 -11.39 -3.14 11.24
C ALA A 74 -11.99 -4.21 12.14
#